data_14293af49de71023cc1534a4b9e865ba
#
_entry.id   14293af49de71023cc1534a4b9e865ba
#
_cell.length_a   1.000
_cell.length_b   1.000
_cell.length_c   1.000
_cell.angle_alpha   90.00
_cell.angle_beta   90.00
_cell.angle_gamma   90.00
#
_symmetry.space_group_name_H-M   'P 1'
#
loop_
_entity.id
_entity.type
_entity.pdbx_description
1 polymer ?
#
loop_
_entity_poly.entity_id
_entity_poly.type
_entity_poly.pdbx_seq_one_letter_code
_entity_poly.pdbx_strand_id
1 'polypeptide(L)'
;MFVTTSPWIHFYKNAVAAVAKPPTLLTLLPDDQVGWCEQFAQEGYNVVHLTYPLPEATSFADVLNDAGITMTDIGSTEAPKWGLVAYGLAAEDADKILSWLPVVAADLRVCVHFCPIAGDISPGFLIKDSGSRYLPTMFHLASSQETFHASILPLEDPANLGYALPTHAHPPITAYTYPFVSLSPPFPFSAGAPVQVSTSDPRVIDAYTRSAGNLSLTRTLEILKRCLGPHFNFEKLWNMHTYYEFSERNASKTMTTMVDTPYVNHVPTMTGGVGHDDLARFYKYHFTTVTPTDFELLTVSRTIGSDRIVDEMIFKCSHTSEIDYFLPGIPPTGKPLEIAMVGIIAFRGDKLFFEYAFFIVWYWDQASVLVQLGLLDPTNLPIAGVEVSRKVLDPFGQPSNTLLKRWSESEGLSIS
;
A
#
# COMPACT_ATOMS: atom_id res chain seq x y z
N MET A 1 25.10 -17.14 -4.60
CA MET A 1 25.52 -15.79 -4.99
C MET A 1 25.59 -15.83 -6.51
N PHE A 2 24.60 -15.25 -7.19
CA PHE A 2 24.64 -15.19 -8.65
C PHE A 2 25.65 -14.10 -9.02
N VAL A 3 26.67 -14.48 -9.82
CA VAL A 3 27.62 -13.50 -10.34
C VAL A 3 27.02 -12.94 -11.61
N THR A 4 26.47 -11.73 -11.53
CA THR A 4 26.08 -11.00 -12.73
C THR A 4 27.34 -10.63 -13.52
N THR A 5 27.37 -10.94 -14.80
CA THR A 5 28.49 -10.62 -15.69
C THR A 5 28.51 -9.15 -16.09
N SER A 6 27.41 -8.45 -15.91
CA SER A 6 27.22 -7.04 -16.24
C SER A 6 27.19 -6.16 -14.98
N PRO A 7 27.90 -5.04 -14.93
CA PRO A 7 27.85 -4.10 -13.81
C PRO A 7 26.49 -3.36 -13.70
N TRP A 8 25.67 -3.45 -14.72
CA TRP A 8 24.37 -2.79 -14.82
C TRP A 8 23.19 -3.68 -14.40
N ILE A 9 23.46 -4.93 -13.97
CA ILE A 9 22.42 -5.89 -13.59
C ILE A 9 22.64 -6.34 -12.16
N HIS A 10 21.61 -6.20 -11.34
CA HIS A 10 21.60 -6.62 -9.94
C HIS A 10 20.43 -7.58 -9.68
N PHE A 11 20.63 -8.56 -8.85
CA PHE A 11 19.61 -9.54 -8.50
C PHE A 11 19.22 -9.44 -7.03
N TYR A 12 17.92 -9.25 -6.79
CA TYR A 12 17.31 -9.28 -5.46
C TYR A 12 16.45 -10.55 -5.38
N LYS A 13 16.89 -11.46 -4.53
CA LYS A 13 16.18 -12.72 -4.31
C LYS A 13 14.91 -12.47 -3.49
N ASN A 14 13.82 -13.16 -3.85
CA ASN A 14 12.61 -13.22 -3.04
C ASN A 14 12.91 -13.45 -1.55
N ALA A 15 12.40 -12.60 -0.68
CA ALA A 15 12.60 -12.64 0.77
C ALA A 15 11.51 -13.46 1.50
N VAL A 16 10.42 -13.86 0.83
CA VAL A 16 9.29 -14.55 1.44
C VAL A 16 9.45 -16.06 1.28
N ALA A 17 9.84 -16.74 2.34
CA ALA A 17 10.12 -18.18 2.32
C ALA A 17 8.90 -19.04 1.91
N ALA A 18 7.69 -18.57 2.18
CA ALA A 18 6.46 -19.27 1.82
C ALA A 18 6.18 -19.28 0.30
N VAL A 19 6.84 -18.42 -0.49
CA VAL A 19 6.70 -18.35 -1.95
C VAL A 19 7.72 -19.30 -2.61
N ALA A 20 7.29 -20.54 -2.85
CA ALA A 20 8.18 -21.58 -3.38
C ALA A 20 8.59 -21.34 -4.85
N LYS A 21 7.69 -20.72 -5.65
CA LYS A 21 7.93 -20.37 -7.07
C LYS A 21 7.70 -18.87 -7.25
N PRO A 22 8.67 -18.03 -6.89
CA PRO A 22 8.51 -16.58 -6.99
C PRO A 22 8.44 -16.14 -8.47
N PRO A 23 7.46 -15.32 -8.85
CA PRO A 23 7.47 -14.68 -10.16
C PRO A 23 8.64 -13.70 -10.24
N THR A 24 9.07 -13.39 -11.46
CA THR A 24 10.20 -12.48 -11.70
C THR A 24 9.73 -11.11 -12.12
N LEU A 25 10.38 -10.06 -11.63
CA LEU A 25 10.25 -8.70 -12.15
C LEU A 25 11.56 -8.29 -12.81
N LEU A 26 11.49 -7.77 -14.02
CA LEU A 26 12.54 -6.97 -14.64
C LEU A 26 12.25 -5.51 -14.29
N THR A 27 13.15 -4.88 -13.56
CA THR A 27 13.01 -3.46 -13.19
C THR A 27 14.06 -2.63 -13.89
N LEU A 28 13.64 -1.58 -14.57
CA LEU A 28 14.50 -0.57 -15.21
C LEU A 28 14.40 0.71 -14.37
N LEU A 29 15.33 0.88 -13.45
CA LEU A 29 15.31 1.98 -12.47
C LEU A 29 16.70 2.61 -12.35
N PRO A 30 16.78 3.91 -11.98
CA PRO A 30 18.05 4.53 -11.60
C PRO A 30 18.70 3.81 -10.40
N ASP A 31 20.03 3.81 -10.34
CA ASP A 31 20.79 3.13 -9.27
C ASP A 31 20.50 3.65 -7.86
N ASP A 32 20.13 4.92 -7.75
CA ASP A 32 19.76 5.53 -6.47
C ASP A 32 18.31 5.20 -6.04
N GLN A 33 17.55 4.44 -6.87
CA GLN A 33 16.15 4.08 -6.63
C GLN A 33 15.95 2.57 -6.39
N VAL A 34 16.99 1.86 -6.02
CA VAL A 34 16.96 0.40 -5.78
C VAL A 34 16.10 -0.04 -4.59
N GLY A 35 15.69 0.87 -3.71
CA GLY A 35 14.82 0.55 -2.58
C GLY A 35 13.51 -0.15 -2.98
N TRP A 36 12.97 0.14 -4.16
CA TRP A 36 11.81 -0.57 -4.70
C TRP A 36 12.11 -2.03 -5.06
N CYS A 37 13.33 -2.33 -5.51
CA CYS A 37 13.75 -3.70 -5.79
C CYS A 37 13.73 -4.55 -4.52
N GLU A 38 14.20 -3.99 -3.40
CA GLU A 38 14.13 -4.63 -2.10
C GLU A 38 12.68 -4.82 -1.63
N GLN A 39 11.83 -3.82 -1.81
CA GLN A 39 10.41 -3.90 -1.49
C GLN A 39 9.70 -4.98 -2.31
N PHE A 40 9.92 -5.05 -3.63
CA PHE A 40 9.36 -6.14 -4.44
C PHE A 40 9.88 -7.51 -4.02
N ALA A 41 11.14 -7.63 -3.61
CA ALA A 41 11.64 -8.88 -3.06
C ALA A 41 10.93 -9.28 -1.76
N GLN A 42 10.60 -8.33 -0.90
CA GLN A 42 9.80 -8.54 0.31
C GLN A 42 8.32 -8.84 -0.01
N GLU A 43 7.82 -8.44 -1.18
CA GLU A 43 6.48 -8.81 -1.68
C GLU A 43 6.43 -10.20 -2.34
N GLY A 44 7.55 -10.92 -2.39
CA GLY A 44 7.61 -12.29 -2.89
C GLY A 44 8.07 -12.44 -4.33
N TYR A 45 8.67 -11.41 -4.92
CA TYR A 45 9.23 -11.47 -6.28
C TYR A 45 10.75 -11.76 -6.28
N ASN A 46 11.22 -12.44 -7.30
CA ASN A 46 12.61 -12.33 -7.71
C ASN A 46 12.72 -11.05 -8.57
N VAL A 47 13.71 -10.21 -8.30
CA VAL A 47 13.87 -8.94 -9.04
C VAL A 47 15.20 -8.91 -9.75
N VAL A 48 15.16 -8.77 -11.06
CA VAL A 48 16.32 -8.46 -11.91
C VAL A 48 16.28 -6.98 -12.18
N HIS A 49 17.15 -6.22 -11.54
CA HIS A 49 17.29 -4.79 -11.74
C HIS A 49 18.31 -4.51 -12.83
N LEU A 50 17.90 -3.80 -13.84
CA LEU A 50 18.73 -3.21 -14.88
C LEU A 50 18.79 -1.70 -14.60
N THR A 51 20.00 -1.18 -14.35
CA THR A 51 20.23 0.25 -14.18
C THR A 51 19.76 1.02 -15.40
N TYR A 52 18.88 1.98 -15.23
CA TYR A 52 18.36 2.78 -16.35
C TYR A 52 18.15 4.24 -15.92
N PRO A 53 18.54 5.23 -16.73
CA PRO A 53 19.18 5.10 -18.06
C PRO A 53 20.64 4.59 -17.98
N LEU A 54 21.08 3.95 -19.07
CA LEU A 54 22.47 3.53 -19.21
C LEU A 54 23.34 4.71 -19.69
N PRO A 55 24.67 4.70 -19.42
CA PRO A 55 25.59 5.65 -20.03
C PRO A 55 25.61 5.53 -21.55
N GLU A 56 25.81 6.64 -22.27
CA GLU A 56 25.75 6.74 -23.74
C GLU A 56 26.62 5.70 -24.47
N ALA A 57 27.76 5.29 -23.90
CA ALA A 57 28.66 4.30 -24.51
C ALA A 57 28.20 2.85 -24.33
N THR A 58 27.11 2.61 -23.58
CA THR A 58 26.65 1.26 -23.23
C THR A 58 25.45 0.88 -24.09
N SER A 59 25.54 -0.27 -24.77
CA SER A 59 24.45 -0.79 -25.60
C SER A 59 23.30 -1.30 -24.72
N PHE A 60 22.14 -0.67 -24.81
CA PHE A 60 20.93 -1.12 -24.10
C PHE A 60 20.52 -2.53 -24.53
N ALA A 61 20.64 -2.88 -25.81
CA ALA A 61 20.29 -4.19 -26.32
C ALA A 61 21.17 -5.32 -25.73
N ASP A 62 22.48 -5.05 -25.54
CA ASP A 62 23.39 -6.04 -24.97
C ASP A 62 23.12 -6.27 -23.48
N VAL A 63 22.89 -5.18 -22.72
CA VAL A 63 22.53 -5.30 -21.30
C VAL A 63 21.17 -5.97 -21.11
N LEU A 64 20.22 -5.72 -22.01
CA LEU A 64 18.91 -6.38 -22.01
C LEU A 64 19.03 -7.91 -22.26
N ASN A 65 19.94 -8.32 -23.14
CA ASN A 65 20.25 -9.74 -23.37
C ASN A 65 20.86 -10.38 -22.10
N ASP A 66 21.79 -9.70 -21.44
CA ASP A 66 22.37 -10.17 -20.16
C ASP A 66 21.30 -10.30 -19.07
N ALA A 67 20.35 -9.35 -19.02
CA ALA A 67 19.21 -9.45 -18.11
C ALA A 67 18.33 -10.68 -18.41
N GLY A 68 18.10 -10.99 -19.68
CA GLY A 68 17.36 -12.17 -20.13
C GLY A 68 18.05 -13.47 -19.73
N ILE A 69 19.37 -13.55 -19.85
CA ILE A 69 20.17 -14.68 -19.36
C ILE A 69 19.99 -14.83 -17.85
N THR A 70 20.15 -13.74 -17.10
CA THR A 70 19.96 -13.74 -15.65
C THR A 70 18.56 -14.22 -15.25
N MET A 71 17.50 -13.75 -15.92
CA MET A 71 16.13 -14.18 -15.68
C MET A 71 15.93 -15.68 -15.95
N THR A 72 16.58 -16.21 -16.96
CA THR A 72 16.52 -17.64 -17.29
C THR A 72 17.24 -18.49 -16.25
N ASP A 73 18.40 -18.06 -15.78
CA ASP A 73 19.21 -18.78 -14.80
C ASP A 73 18.57 -18.85 -13.41
N ILE A 74 17.79 -17.83 -13.02
CA ILE A 74 17.08 -17.84 -11.74
C ILE A 74 15.71 -18.52 -11.83
N GLY A 75 15.20 -18.76 -13.06
CA GLY A 75 13.94 -19.44 -13.31
C GLY A 75 13.98 -20.92 -12.97
N SER A 76 12.82 -21.51 -12.68
CA SER A 76 12.65 -22.96 -12.65
C SER A 76 12.61 -23.50 -14.09
N THR A 77 12.64 -24.83 -14.26
CA THR A 77 12.60 -25.53 -15.56
C THR A 77 11.39 -25.20 -16.46
N GLU A 78 10.39 -24.51 -15.95
CA GLU A 78 9.27 -23.95 -16.71
C GLU A 78 9.55 -22.48 -17.05
N ALA A 79 9.15 -21.99 -18.22
CA ALA A 79 9.29 -20.58 -18.60
C ALA A 79 8.68 -19.67 -17.52
N PRO A 80 9.49 -18.87 -16.81
CA PRO A 80 9.00 -18.09 -15.68
C PRO A 80 8.06 -16.99 -16.19
N LYS A 81 6.94 -16.81 -15.49
CA LYS A 81 6.11 -15.62 -15.69
C LYS A 81 6.81 -14.42 -15.10
N TRP A 82 6.81 -13.32 -15.82
CA TRP A 82 7.48 -12.12 -15.37
C TRP A 82 6.69 -10.85 -15.68
N GLY A 83 7.07 -9.76 -15.02
CA GLY A 83 6.54 -8.43 -15.22
C GLY A 83 7.65 -7.41 -15.44
N LEU A 84 7.33 -6.36 -16.17
CA LEU A 84 8.19 -5.21 -16.41
C LEU A 84 7.76 -4.05 -15.52
N VAL A 85 8.71 -3.43 -14.81
CA VAL A 85 8.52 -2.15 -14.11
C VAL A 85 9.62 -1.20 -14.56
N ALA A 86 9.26 -0.12 -15.23
CA ALA A 86 10.25 0.80 -15.81
C ALA A 86 9.97 2.26 -15.39
N TYR A 87 11.02 3.00 -15.06
CA TYR A 87 10.98 4.43 -14.79
C TYR A 87 11.74 5.20 -15.87
N GLY A 88 11.12 6.25 -16.40
CA GLY A 88 11.75 7.12 -17.40
C GLY A 88 12.12 6.42 -18.70
N LEU A 89 11.45 5.30 -19.04
CA LEU A 89 11.75 4.53 -20.24
C LEU A 89 11.48 5.37 -21.50
N ALA A 90 12.50 5.49 -22.36
CA ALA A 90 12.38 6.19 -23.64
C ALA A 90 11.62 5.31 -24.65
N ALA A 91 10.89 5.95 -25.58
CA ALA A 91 10.11 5.24 -26.60
C ALA A 91 10.96 4.30 -27.46
N GLU A 92 12.15 4.73 -27.87
CA GLU A 92 13.09 3.91 -28.65
C GLU A 92 13.57 2.66 -27.91
N ASP A 93 13.76 2.75 -26.59
CA ASP A 93 14.17 1.61 -25.77
C ASP A 93 12.99 0.69 -25.48
N ALA A 94 11.77 1.23 -25.35
CA ALA A 94 10.54 0.43 -25.31
C ALA A 94 10.37 -0.41 -26.58
N ASP A 95 10.64 0.15 -27.75
CA ASP A 95 10.60 -0.57 -29.04
C ASP A 95 11.72 -1.65 -29.13
N LYS A 96 12.89 -1.42 -28.53
CA LYS A 96 13.94 -2.45 -28.39
C LYS A 96 13.49 -3.60 -27.50
N ILE A 97 12.82 -3.30 -26.38
CA ILE A 97 12.22 -4.34 -25.51
C ILE A 97 11.21 -5.18 -26.31
N LEU A 98 10.30 -4.52 -27.04
CA LEU A 98 9.31 -5.22 -27.88
C LEU A 98 9.99 -6.17 -28.88
N SER A 99 11.07 -5.72 -29.50
CA SER A 99 11.84 -6.52 -30.48
C SER A 99 12.61 -7.67 -29.82
N TRP A 100 12.96 -7.55 -28.54
CA TRP A 100 13.69 -8.55 -27.76
C TRP A 100 12.79 -9.66 -27.21
N LEU A 101 11.49 -9.39 -26.95
CA LEU A 101 10.56 -10.36 -26.34
C LEU A 101 10.53 -11.74 -27.03
N PRO A 102 10.57 -11.86 -28.36
CA PRO A 102 10.57 -13.17 -29.02
C PRO A 102 11.82 -14.02 -28.74
N VAL A 103 12.93 -13.39 -28.27
CA VAL A 103 14.20 -14.04 -28.02
C VAL A 103 14.30 -14.55 -26.57
N VAL A 104 13.62 -13.88 -25.63
CA VAL A 104 13.65 -14.28 -24.24
C VAL A 104 12.69 -15.45 -23.97
N ALA A 105 13.19 -16.52 -23.39
CA ALA A 105 12.42 -17.73 -23.08
C ALA A 105 11.55 -17.56 -21.82
N ALA A 106 10.84 -16.44 -21.69
CA ALA A 106 10.05 -16.10 -20.53
C ALA A 106 8.73 -15.42 -20.93
N ASP A 107 7.68 -15.60 -20.13
CA ASP A 107 6.31 -15.20 -20.42
C ASP A 107 5.98 -13.87 -19.74
N LEU A 108 6.09 -12.76 -20.46
CA LEU A 108 5.69 -11.43 -19.98
C LEU A 108 4.18 -11.36 -19.77
N ARG A 109 3.75 -10.89 -18.60
CA ARG A 109 2.34 -10.85 -18.18
C ARG A 109 1.80 -9.47 -17.86
N VAL A 110 2.66 -8.52 -17.57
CA VAL A 110 2.26 -7.20 -17.08
C VAL A 110 3.37 -6.18 -17.28
N CYS A 111 3.00 -4.94 -17.61
CA CYS A 111 3.91 -3.81 -17.69
C CYS A 111 3.45 -2.67 -16.77
N VAL A 112 4.39 -2.02 -16.09
CA VAL A 112 4.17 -0.81 -15.31
C VAL A 112 5.21 0.23 -15.72
N HIS A 113 4.75 1.37 -16.18
CA HIS A 113 5.61 2.45 -16.64
C HIS A 113 5.42 3.69 -15.77
N PHE A 114 6.51 4.15 -15.19
CA PHE A 114 6.57 5.41 -14.46
C PHE A 114 7.24 6.47 -15.31
N CYS A 115 6.56 7.58 -15.52
CA CYS A 115 7.09 8.75 -16.23
C CYS A 115 7.80 8.40 -17.56
N PRO A 116 7.18 7.65 -18.48
CA PRO A 116 7.83 7.31 -19.76
C PRO A 116 8.24 8.57 -20.52
N ILE A 117 9.38 8.51 -21.23
CA ILE A 117 9.92 9.63 -22.00
C ILE A 117 9.46 9.48 -23.45
N ALA A 118 8.29 10.03 -23.74
CA ALA A 118 7.70 10.06 -25.08
C ALA A 118 6.68 11.20 -25.18
N GLY A 119 6.49 11.73 -26.38
CA GLY A 119 5.41 12.69 -26.67
C GLY A 119 4.06 12.01 -26.81
N ASP A 120 4.05 10.86 -27.49
CA ASP A 120 2.88 10.02 -27.74
C ASP A 120 3.15 8.55 -27.40
N ILE A 121 2.08 7.77 -27.27
CA ILE A 121 2.20 6.32 -27.02
C ILE A 121 2.83 5.62 -28.23
N SER A 122 3.88 4.82 -27.99
CA SER A 122 4.52 3.99 -29.03
C SER A 122 4.15 2.50 -28.85
N PRO A 123 4.31 1.68 -29.92
CA PRO A 123 4.05 0.23 -29.84
C PRO A 123 4.86 -0.48 -28.75
N GLY A 124 6.06 -0.03 -28.42
CA GLY A 124 6.90 -0.61 -27.39
C GLY A 124 6.32 -0.52 -25.99
N PHE A 125 5.41 0.43 -25.74
CA PHE A 125 4.66 0.53 -24.49
C PHE A 125 3.39 -0.31 -24.46
N LEU A 126 2.91 -0.77 -25.64
CA LEU A 126 1.63 -1.46 -25.82
C LEU A 126 1.82 -2.89 -26.31
N ILE A 127 2.44 -3.70 -25.49
CA ILE A 127 2.75 -5.09 -25.83
C ILE A 127 1.46 -5.91 -25.91
N LYS A 128 1.39 -6.81 -26.91
CA LYS A 128 0.28 -7.72 -27.11
C LYS A 128 0.71 -9.18 -26.88
N ASP A 129 -0.22 -9.97 -26.39
CA ASP A 129 -0.05 -11.42 -26.30
C ASP A 129 -0.15 -12.11 -27.66
N SER A 130 0.03 -13.42 -27.70
CA SER A 130 -0.09 -14.24 -28.91
C SER A 130 -1.50 -14.22 -29.54
N GLY A 131 -2.51 -13.80 -28.79
CA GLY A 131 -3.89 -13.61 -29.24
C GLY A 131 -4.18 -12.18 -29.71
N SER A 132 -3.16 -11.34 -29.90
CA SER A 132 -3.25 -9.92 -30.28
C SER A 132 -4.01 -9.03 -29.30
N ARG A 133 -4.14 -9.45 -28.04
CA ARG A 133 -4.74 -8.66 -26.95
C ARG A 133 -3.63 -7.92 -26.19
N TYR A 134 -3.89 -6.68 -25.82
CA TYR A 134 -2.97 -5.93 -24.99
C TYR A 134 -2.73 -6.61 -23.65
N LEU A 135 -1.46 -6.71 -23.26
CA LEU A 135 -1.11 -7.11 -21.91
C LEU A 135 -1.56 -6.04 -20.91
N PRO A 136 -1.92 -6.43 -19.68
CA PRO A 136 -2.17 -5.49 -18.61
C PRO A 136 -1.02 -4.51 -18.48
N THR A 137 -1.28 -3.23 -18.73
CA THR A 137 -0.28 -2.16 -18.73
C THR A 137 -0.79 -0.98 -17.92
N MET A 138 0.02 -0.51 -16.99
CA MET A 138 -0.30 0.62 -16.12
C MET A 138 0.73 1.74 -16.31
N PHE A 139 0.23 2.97 -16.41
CA PHE A 139 1.07 4.18 -16.49
C PHE A 139 0.88 5.03 -15.24
N HIS A 140 1.99 5.44 -14.66
CA HIS A 140 2.06 6.43 -13.60
C HIS A 140 2.73 7.69 -14.15
N LEU A 141 1.97 8.78 -14.27
CA LEU A 141 2.36 9.97 -14.98
C LEU A 141 2.52 11.16 -14.03
N ALA A 142 3.58 11.94 -14.22
CA ALA A 142 3.71 13.23 -13.57
C ALA A 142 2.75 14.26 -14.19
N SER A 143 2.49 15.35 -13.47
CA SER A 143 1.54 16.39 -13.90
C SER A 143 1.89 17.07 -15.23
N SER A 144 3.18 17.06 -15.63
CA SER A 144 3.63 17.64 -16.91
C SER A 144 3.42 16.74 -18.13
N GLN A 145 2.90 15.53 -17.98
CA GLN A 145 2.75 14.54 -19.06
C GLN A 145 1.33 14.50 -19.67
N GLU A 146 0.68 15.64 -19.77
CA GLU A 146 -0.70 15.75 -20.28
C GLU A 146 -0.84 15.25 -21.71
N THR A 147 0.13 15.56 -22.60
CA THR A 147 0.11 15.13 -24.00
C THR A 147 0.20 13.62 -24.11
N PHE A 148 1.12 13.00 -23.37
CA PHE A 148 1.25 11.54 -23.33
C PHE A 148 -0.02 10.88 -22.74
N HIS A 149 -0.59 11.45 -21.66
CA HIS A 149 -1.84 10.97 -21.11
C HIS A 149 -2.98 11.04 -22.14
N ALA A 150 -3.11 12.14 -22.86
CA ALA A 150 -4.12 12.30 -23.90
C ALA A 150 -4.01 11.23 -25.01
N SER A 151 -2.82 10.73 -25.32
CA SER A 151 -2.63 9.65 -26.30
C SER A 151 -3.06 8.26 -25.75
N ILE A 152 -3.12 8.08 -24.43
CA ILE A 152 -3.57 6.83 -23.79
C ILE A 152 -5.09 6.80 -23.61
N LEU A 153 -5.73 7.93 -23.31
CA LEU A 153 -7.15 8.01 -22.98
C LEU A 153 -8.08 7.21 -23.92
N PRO A 154 -7.90 7.22 -25.26
CA PRO A 154 -8.75 6.41 -26.15
C PRO A 154 -8.63 4.90 -25.91
N LEU A 155 -7.50 4.43 -25.36
CA LEU A 155 -7.22 3.00 -25.14
C LEU A 155 -7.74 2.51 -23.78
N GLU A 156 -8.09 3.42 -22.88
CA GLU A 156 -8.75 3.07 -21.62
C GLU A 156 -10.24 2.71 -21.83
N ASP A 157 -10.83 3.19 -22.93
CA ASP A 157 -12.19 2.81 -23.31
C ASP A 157 -12.21 1.42 -23.98
N PRO A 158 -12.88 0.41 -23.37
CA PRO A 158 -13.00 -0.92 -23.94
C PRO A 158 -13.53 -0.96 -25.38
N ALA A 159 -14.35 0.02 -25.79
CA ALA A 159 -14.90 0.11 -27.13
C ALA A 159 -13.80 0.31 -28.21
N ASN A 160 -12.68 0.89 -27.86
CA ASN A 160 -11.58 1.21 -28.78
C ASN A 160 -10.51 0.11 -28.87
N LEU A 161 -10.61 -0.96 -28.09
CA LEU A 161 -9.58 -2.01 -28.06
C LEU A 161 -9.59 -2.91 -29.31
N GLY A 162 -10.66 -2.89 -30.12
CA GLY A 162 -10.82 -3.76 -31.28
C GLY A 162 -11.16 -5.22 -30.96
N TYR A 163 -11.40 -5.54 -29.69
CA TYR A 163 -11.91 -6.84 -29.23
C TYR A 163 -12.77 -6.67 -27.97
N ALA A 164 -13.69 -7.61 -27.75
CA ALA A 164 -14.58 -7.57 -26.59
C ALA A 164 -13.84 -8.02 -25.33
N LEU A 165 -13.98 -7.24 -24.25
CA LEU A 165 -13.59 -7.67 -22.93
C LEU A 165 -14.70 -8.52 -22.30
N PRO A 166 -14.36 -9.53 -21.48
CA PRO A 166 -15.34 -10.21 -20.63
C PRO A 166 -16.04 -9.21 -19.72
N THR A 167 -17.31 -9.46 -19.41
CA THR A 167 -18.04 -8.65 -18.42
C THR A 167 -17.28 -8.63 -17.09
N HIS A 168 -17.08 -7.43 -16.53
CA HIS A 168 -16.30 -7.18 -15.31
C HIS A 168 -14.77 -7.42 -15.43
N ALA A 169 -14.21 -7.56 -16.63
CA ALA A 169 -12.77 -7.58 -16.81
C ALA A 169 -12.17 -6.19 -16.51
N HIS A 170 -10.99 -6.18 -15.92
CA HIS A 170 -10.23 -4.93 -15.79
C HIS A 170 -9.82 -4.44 -17.19
N PRO A 171 -9.85 -3.13 -17.45
CA PRO A 171 -9.24 -2.57 -18.64
C PRO A 171 -7.76 -3.00 -18.73
N PRO A 172 -7.29 -3.42 -19.92
CA PRO A 172 -5.90 -3.85 -20.07
C PRO A 172 -4.93 -2.68 -19.96
N ILE A 173 -5.37 -1.46 -20.24
CA ILE A 173 -4.55 -0.26 -20.19
C ILE A 173 -5.20 0.69 -19.20
N THR A 174 -4.40 1.21 -18.25
CA THR A 174 -4.82 2.20 -17.27
C THR A 174 -3.72 3.25 -17.07
N ALA A 175 -4.11 4.51 -16.90
CA ALA A 175 -3.19 5.59 -16.59
C ALA A 175 -3.63 6.37 -15.35
N TYR A 176 -2.66 6.78 -14.54
CA TYR A 176 -2.86 7.62 -13.37
C TYR A 176 -1.94 8.82 -13.44
N THR A 177 -2.51 10.02 -13.39
CA THR A 177 -1.75 11.27 -13.30
C THR A 177 -1.73 11.76 -11.86
N TYR A 178 -0.56 12.17 -11.39
CA TYR A 178 -0.36 12.68 -10.04
C TYR A 178 -0.12 14.19 -10.08
N PRO A 179 -1.02 15.01 -9.50
CA PRO A 179 -0.88 16.45 -9.51
C PRO A 179 0.32 16.91 -8.69
N PHE A 180 0.96 17.98 -9.14
CA PHE A 180 2.09 18.65 -8.47
C PHE A 180 3.35 17.79 -8.29
N VAL A 181 3.48 16.69 -9.02
CA VAL A 181 4.63 15.80 -8.99
C VAL A 181 5.50 16.04 -10.22
N SER A 182 6.82 16.11 -10.01
CA SER A 182 7.82 16.27 -11.07
C SER A 182 8.11 14.95 -11.78
N LEU A 183 8.57 15.03 -13.04
CA LEU A 183 9.15 13.90 -13.78
C LEU A 183 10.43 13.36 -13.14
N SER A 184 11.17 14.23 -12.46
CA SER A 184 12.45 13.87 -11.84
C SER A 184 12.24 13.17 -10.50
N PRO A 185 13.12 12.20 -10.12
CA PRO A 185 13.11 11.62 -8.79
C PRO A 185 13.03 12.70 -7.69
N PRO A 186 12.40 12.41 -6.55
CA PRO A 186 12.12 11.09 -5.99
C PRO A 186 10.77 10.46 -6.39
N PHE A 187 9.94 11.09 -7.20
CA PHE A 187 8.70 10.43 -7.62
C PHE A 187 8.98 9.23 -8.55
N PRO A 188 8.34 8.09 -8.36
CA PRO A 188 7.41 7.73 -7.28
C PRO A 188 8.12 7.17 -6.04
N PHE A 189 9.42 7.09 -6.07
CA PHE A 189 10.23 6.32 -5.14
C PHE A 189 10.62 7.18 -3.93
N SER A 190 10.14 6.81 -2.76
CA SER A 190 10.69 7.30 -1.50
C SER A 190 11.62 6.22 -0.96
N ALA A 191 12.92 6.47 -0.97
CA ALA A 191 13.89 5.55 -0.42
C ALA A 191 14.11 5.80 1.08
N GLY A 192 14.32 4.75 1.83
CA GLY A 192 14.81 4.77 3.19
C GLY A 192 13.82 4.30 4.24
N ALA A 193 14.36 3.61 5.23
CA ALA A 193 13.61 3.15 6.41
C ALA A 193 12.99 4.33 7.16
N PRO A 194 11.84 4.14 7.81
CA PRO A 194 11.24 5.15 8.67
C PRO A 194 12.21 5.49 9.82
N VAL A 195 12.58 6.75 9.92
CA VAL A 195 13.42 7.27 10.99
C VAL A 195 12.57 8.18 11.86
N GLN A 196 12.55 7.89 13.16
CA GLN A 196 11.91 8.78 14.11
C GLN A 196 12.70 10.10 14.16
N VAL A 197 12.00 11.22 13.97
CA VAL A 197 12.61 12.54 14.05
C VAL A 197 12.44 13.12 15.46
N SER A 198 13.41 13.95 15.87
CA SER A 198 13.29 14.73 17.10
C SER A 198 12.14 15.73 16.98
N THR A 199 11.44 15.96 18.10
CA THR A 199 10.41 17.00 18.18
C THR A 199 10.95 18.41 17.94
N SER A 200 12.27 18.59 18.11
CA SER A 200 12.97 19.87 17.86
C SER A 200 13.32 20.11 16.38
N ASP A 201 13.23 19.07 15.53
CA ASP A 201 13.54 19.16 14.09
C ASP A 201 12.52 18.37 13.29
N PRO A 202 11.28 18.89 13.13
CA PRO A 202 10.24 18.21 12.36
C PRO A 202 10.63 18.19 10.89
N ARG A 203 10.51 17.01 10.26
CA ARG A 203 10.77 16.83 8.85
C ARG A 203 9.71 17.54 8.01
N VAL A 204 10.14 18.36 7.07
CA VAL A 204 9.25 18.89 6.03
C VAL A 204 9.07 17.82 4.95
N ILE A 205 7.83 17.46 4.68
CA ILE A 205 7.46 16.46 3.68
C ILE A 205 6.68 17.15 2.57
N ASP A 206 7.09 16.91 1.33
CA ASP A 206 6.23 17.20 0.19
C ASP A 206 5.06 16.19 0.19
N ALA A 207 3.89 16.68 0.60
CA ALA A 207 2.68 15.86 0.74
C ALA A 207 2.23 15.25 -0.60
N TYR A 208 2.43 15.94 -1.71
CA TYR A 208 2.01 15.46 -3.03
C TYR A 208 2.91 14.33 -3.52
N THR A 209 4.22 14.50 -3.44
CA THR A 209 5.19 13.44 -3.78
C THR A 209 4.99 12.21 -2.91
N ARG A 210 4.76 12.41 -1.61
CA ARG A 210 4.48 11.31 -0.70
C ARG A 210 3.18 10.57 -1.04
N SER A 211 2.10 11.31 -1.27
CA SER A 211 0.81 10.72 -1.68
C SER A 211 0.95 9.94 -2.99
N ALA A 212 1.64 10.53 -3.97
CA ALA A 212 1.87 9.90 -5.26
C ALA A 212 2.68 8.60 -5.14
N GLY A 213 3.75 8.60 -4.34
CA GLY A 213 4.55 7.40 -4.06
C GLY A 213 3.70 6.27 -3.49
N ASN A 214 2.88 6.56 -2.47
CA ASN A 214 2.02 5.59 -1.82
C ASN A 214 0.95 5.03 -2.77
N LEU A 215 0.22 5.91 -3.44
CA LEU A 215 -0.83 5.50 -4.37
C LEU A 215 -0.27 4.71 -5.54
N SER A 216 0.87 5.12 -6.08
CA SER A 216 1.50 4.40 -7.19
C SER A 216 2.01 3.03 -6.77
N LEU A 217 2.55 2.87 -5.56
CA LEU A 217 2.95 1.55 -5.03
C LEU A 217 1.75 0.62 -4.88
N THR A 218 0.68 1.06 -4.22
CA THR A 218 -0.55 0.25 -4.05
C THR A 218 -1.12 -0.20 -5.39
N ARG A 219 -1.21 0.71 -6.36
CA ARG A 219 -1.71 0.42 -7.72
C ARG A 219 -0.81 -0.54 -8.48
N THR A 220 0.51 -0.35 -8.35
CA THR A 220 1.51 -1.26 -8.93
C THR A 220 1.38 -2.65 -8.31
N LEU A 221 1.28 -2.77 -6.99
CA LEU A 221 1.10 -4.06 -6.32
C LEU A 221 -0.23 -4.72 -6.70
N GLU A 222 -1.29 -3.95 -6.89
CA GLU A 222 -2.58 -4.48 -7.35
C GLU A 222 -2.44 -5.18 -8.72
N ILE A 223 -1.91 -4.49 -9.73
CA ILE A 223 -1.78 -5.07 -11.06
C ILE A 223 -0.75 -6.21 -11.09
N LEU A 224 0.37 -6.11 -10.40
CA LEU A 224 1.38 -7.15 -10.32
C LEU A 224 0.81 -8.42 -9.65
N LYS A 225 0.17 -8.29 -8.50
CA LYS A 225 -0.41 -9.44 -7.79
C LYS A 225 -1.55 -10.08 -8.59
N ARG A 226 -2.39 -9.29 -9.24
CA ARG A 226 -3.46 -9.78 -10.10
C ARG A 226 -2.95 -10.59 -11.29
N CYS A 227 -1.82 -10.19 -11.91
CA CYS A 227 -1.28 -10.83 -13.11
C CYS A 227 -0.27 -11.96 -12.83
N LEU A 228 0.48 -11.86 -11.73
CA LEU A 228 1.61 -12.73 -11.41
C LEU A 228 1.44 -13.48 -10.07
N GLY A 229 0.64 -12.95 -9.13
CA GLY A 229 0.75 -13.29 -7.72
C GLY A 229 2.00 -12.63 -7.10
N PRO A 230 2.54 -13.15 -5.97
CA PRO A 230 1.87 -14.10 -5.09
C PRO A 230 0.70 -13.47 -4.32
N HIS A 231 -0.22 -14.31 -3.86
CA HIS A 231 -1.33 -13.89 -3.00
C HIS A 231 -1.11 -14.39 -1.58
N PHE A 232 -1.37 -13.52 -0.60
CA PHE A 232 -1.23 -13.81 0.83
C PHE A 232 -2.59 -13.78 1.50
N ASN A 233 -2.76 -14.63 2.51
CA ASN A 233 -3.97 -14.61 3.33
C ASN A 233 -3.82 -13.58 4.46
N PHE A 234 -4.11 -12.31 4.15
CA PHE A 234 -3.99 -11.21 5.10
C PHE A 234 -4.92 -11.36 6.31
N GLU A 235 -6.11 -11.92 6.13
CA GLU A 235 -7.01 -12.16 7.26
C GLU A 235 -6.41 -13.13 8.27
N LYS A 236 -5.81 -14.22 7.80
CA LYS A 236 -5.13 -15.17 8.68
C LYS A 236 -3.97 -14.51 9.42
N LEU A 237 -3.17 -13.70 8.74
CA LEU A 237 -2.05 -12.96 9.34
C LEU A 237 -2.54 -11.98 10.40
N TRP A 238 -3.58 -11.21 10.07
CA TRP A 238 -4.17 -10.24 10.98
C TRP A 238 -4.81 -10.90 12.20
N ASN A 239 -5.59 -11.94 11.99
CA ASN A 239 -6.20 -12.70 13.09
C ASN A 239 -5.15 -13.33 14.02
N MET A 240 -4.02 -13.80 13.50
CA MET A 240 -2.92 -14.30 14.29
C MET A 240 -2.26 -13.19 15.13
N HIS A 241 -2.04 -12.03 14.53
CA HIS A 241 -1.47 -10.87 15.21
C HIS A 241 -2.35 -10.42 16.38
N THR A 242 -3.65 -10.18 16.12
CA THR A 242 -4.62 -9.78 17.16
C THR A 242 -4.80 -10.83 18.26
N TYR A 243 -4.69 -12.12 17.91
CA TYR A 243 -4.69 -13.19 18.90
C TYR A 243 -3.50 -13.07 19.88
N TYR A 244 -2.29 -12.75 19.37
CA TYR A 244 -1.13 -12.53 20.22
C TYR A 244 -1.22 -11.24 21.04
N GLU A 245 -1.83 -10.19 20.49
CA GLU A 245 -2.05 -8.92 21.18
C GLU A 245 -3.03 -9.06 22.35
N PHE A 246 -4.20 -9.63 22.08
CA PHE A 246 -5.33 -9.51 22.96
C PHE A 246 -5.63 -10.81 23.73
N SER A 247 -5.45 -11.97 23.13
CA SER A 247 -5.76 -13.25 23.76
C SER A 247 -4.57 -13.81 24.55
N GLU A 248 -3.41 -13.96 23.90
CA GLU A 248 -2.19 -14.38 24.60
C GLU A 248 -1.52 -13.24 25.38
N ARG A 249 -1.78 -12.01 25.04
CA ARG A 249 -1.14 -10.80 25.61
C ARG A 249 0.39 -10.89 25.59
N ASN A 250 0.94 -11.34 24.48
CA ASN A 250 2.34 -11.69 24.33
C ASN A 250 3.02 -10.76 23.31
N ALA A 251 3.59 -9.66 23.81
CA ALA A 251 4.28 -8.66 22.98
C ALA A 251 5.38 -9.27 22.09
N SER A 252 6.15 -10.25 22.59
CA SER A 252 7.22 -10.87 21.80
C SER A 252 6.66 -11.65 20.59
N LYS A 253 5.56 -12.40 20.76
CA LYS A 253 4.90 -13.10 19.66
C LYS A 253 4.25 -12.12 18.69
N THR A 254 3.62 -11.05 19.19
CA THR A 254 3.09 -9.97 18.36
C THR A 254 4.16 -9.42 17.42
N MET A 255 5.35 -9.10 17.94
CA MET A 255 6.48 -8.61 17.15
C MET A 255 6.95 -9.59 16.06
N THR A 256 6.83 -10.90 16.25
CA THR A 256 7.24 -11.88 15.21
C THR A 256 6.41 -11.85 13.94
N THR A 257 5.21 -11.29 14.00
CA THR A 257 4.30 -11.15 12.85
C THR A 257 4.61 -9.92 12.00
N MET A 258 5.51 -9.08 12.46
CA MET A 258 5.86 -7.81 11.84
C MET A 258 7.17 -7.88 11.06
N VAL A 259 7.40 -6.90 10.20
CA VAL A 259 8.71 -6.67 9.54
C VAL A 259 9.76 -6.17 10.53
N ASP A 260 11.01 -6.04 10.09
CA ASP A 260 12.14 -5.65 10.96
C ASP A 260 12.05 -4.20 11.47
N THR A 261 11.46 -3.30 10.69
CA THR A 261 11.24 -1.88 11.07
C THR A 261 9.76 -1.54 11.11
N PRO A 262 9.02 -2.00 12.13
CA PRO A 262 7.58 -1.81 12.21
C PRO A 262 7.21 -0.41 12.72
N TYR A 263 5.94 -0.03 12.50
CA TYR A 263 5.36 1.22 12.99
C TYR A 263 3.89 1.04 13.37
N VAL A 264 3.48 1.60 14.50
CA VAL A 264 2.08 1.68 14.94
C VAL A 264 1.76 3.11 15.34
N ASN A 265 0.59 3.59 15.00
CA ASN A 265 0.10 4.90 15.39
C ASN A 265 -1.38 4.89 15.78
N HIS A 266 -1.68 5.27 16.98
CA HIS A 266 -3.00 5.62 17.46
C HIS A 266 -3.18 7.14 17.25
N VAL A 267 -3.85 7.51 16.16
CA VAL A 267 -3.86 8.89 15.65
C VAL A 267 -4.34 9.92 16.68
N PRO A 268 -5.45 9.70 17.41
CA PRO A 268 -5.96 10.71 18.34
C PRO A 268 -5.04 10.99 19.52
N THR A 269 -4.20 10.03 19.91
CA THR A 269 -3.31 10.12 21.08
C THR A 269 -1.83 10.15 20.70
N MET A 270 -1.49 9.94 19.42
CA MET A 270 -0.12 9.82 18.90
C MET A 270 0.72 8.78 19.64
N THR A 271 0.08 7.73 20.16
CA THR A 271 0.75 6.61 20.84
C THR A 271 1.09 5.50 19.87
N GLY A 272 2.10 4.67 20.18
CA GLY A 272 2.61 3.61 19.33
C GLY A 272 4.13 3.58 19.35
N GLY A 273 4.77 3.37 18.20
CA GLY A 273 6.24 3.36 18.11
C GLY A 273 6.73 3.19 16.68
N VAL A 274 7.99 3.54 16.46
CA VAL A 274 8.72 3.43 15.20
C VAL A 274 9.96 2.56 15.41
N GLY A 275 10.10 1.50 14.60
CA GLY A 275 11.17 0.53 14.74
C GLY A 275 10.90 -0.53 15.80
N HIS A 276 11.73 -1.57 15.79
CA HIS A 276 11.51 -2.77 16.59
C HIS A 276 11.50 -2.50 18.10
N ASP A 277 12.50 -1.78 18.61
CA ASP A 277 12.71 -1.66 20.04
C ASP A 277 11.65 -0.77 20.73
N ASP A 278 11.34 0.39 20.11
CA ASP A 278 10.31 1.29 20.63
C ASP A 278 8.93 0.62 20.60
N LEU A 279 8.63 -0.08 19.51
CA LEU A 279 7.34 -0.76 19.37
C LEU A 279 7.23 -1.96 20.30
N ALA A 280 8.29 -2.76 20.46
CA ALA A 280 8.31 -3.87 21.43
C ALA A 280 8.11 -3.37 22.87
N ARG A 281 8.72 -2.24 23.22
CA ARG A 281 8.50 -1.56 24.51
C ARG A 281 7.06 -1.10 24.67
N PHE A 282 6.49 -0.46 23.62
CA PHE A 282 5.10 -0.03 23.61
C PHE A 282 4.14 -1.21 23.81
N TYR A 283 4.27 -2.27 23.04
CA TYR A 283 3.43 -3.47 23.16
C TYR A 283 3.52 -4.09 24.56
N LYS A 284 4.72 -4.19 25.10
CA LYS A 284 4.95 -4.85 26.38
C LYS A 284 4.39 -4.08 27.57
N TYR A 285 4.55 -2.77 27.59
CA TYR A 285 4.27 -1.98 28.80
C TYR A 285 3.04 -1.06 28.69
N HIS A 286 2.63 -0.72 27.47
CA HIS A 286 1.59 0.30 27.23
C HIS A 286 0.41 -0.19 26.39
N PHE A 287 0.41 -1.46 25.97
CA PHE A 287 -0.66 -2.02 25.14
C PHE A 287 -1.18 -3.35 25.68
N THR A 288 -0.41 -4.45 25.57
CA THR A 288 -0.90 -5.80 25.89
C THR A 288 -1.27 -5.99 27.36
N THR A 289 -0.56 -5.29 28.25
CA THR A 289 -0.76 -5.41 29.71
C THR A 289 -1.80 -4.45 30.28
N VAL A 290 -2.07 -3.33 29.59
CA VAL A 290 -2.98 -2.29 30.08
C VAL A 290 -4.39 -2.36 29.46
N THR A 291 -4.58 -3.13 28.40
CA THR A 291 -5.91 -3.37 27.83
C THR A 291 -6.80 -4.05 28.87
N PRO A 292 -7.99 -3.52 29.17
CA PRO A 292 -8.92 -4.12 30.15
C PRO A 292 -9.21 -5.60 29.84
N THR A 293 -9.49 -6.39 30.85
CA THR A 293 -9.72 -7.85 30.67
C THR A 293 -11.10 -8.18 30.13
N ASP A 294 -12.05 -7.24 30.26
CA ASP A 294 -13.41 -7.34 29.75
C ASP A 294 -13.59 -6.70 28.37
N PHE A 295 -12.48 -6.38 27.69
CA PHE A 295 -12.58 -5.79 26.36
C PHE A 295 -13.19 -6.76 25.34
N GLU A 296 -13.96 -6.20 24.44
CA GLU A 296 -14.49 -6.86 23.25
C GLU A 296 -14.13 -6.05 22.01
N LEU A 297 -13.69 -6.71 20.96
CA LEU A 297 -13.44 -6.10 19.66
C LEU A 297 -14.35 -6.74 18.62
N LEU A 298 -15.34 -5.99 18.15
CA LEU A 298 -16.28 -6.43 17.14
C LEU A 298 -15.94 -5.81 15.80
N THR A 299 -15.54 -6.62 14.82
CA THR A 299 -15.38 -6.17 13.43
C THR A 299 -16.77 -6.03 12.80
N VAL A 300 -17.12 -4.83 12.35
CA VAL A 300 -18.38 -4.50 11.68
C VAL A 300 -18.29 -4.74 10.19
N SER A 301 -17.21 -4.26 9.59
CA SER A 301 -16.92 -4.45 8.16
C SER A 301 -15.43 -4.58 7.90
N ARG A 302 -15.07 -5.21 6.77
CA ARG A 302 -13.68 -5.39 6.36
C ARG A 302 -13.52 -5.22 4.87
N THR A 303 -12.54 -4.41 4.46
CA THR A 303 -12.09 -4.29 3.08
C THR A 303 -10.68 -4.88 2.96
N ILE A 304 -10.48 -5.79 2.00
CA ILE A 304 -9.19 -6.43 1.74
C ILE A 304 -8.65 -5.90 0.41
N GLY A 305 -7.53 -5.21 0.45
CA GLY A 305 -6.80 -4.74 -0.72
C GLY A 305 -5.61 -5.63 -1.08
N SER A 306 -4.82 -5.18 -2.03
CA SER A 306 -3.61 -5.87 -2.49
C SER A 306 -2.45 -5.81 -1.50
N ASP A 307 -2.45 -4.82 -0.60
CA ASP A 307 -1.37 -4.51 0.35
C ASP A 307 -1.88 -4.19 1.76
N ARG A 308 -3.20 -4.21 1.99
CA ARG A 308 -3.79 -3.81 3.28
C ARG A 308 -5.16 -4.39 3.55
N ILE A 309 -5.51 -4.37 4.83
CA ILE A 309 -6.89 -4.52 5.33
C ILE A 309 -7.33 -3.17 5.90
N VAL A 310 -8.59 -2.83 5.71
CA VAL A 310 -9.27 -1.74 6.41
C VAL A 310 -10.44 -2.34 7.17
N ASP A 311 -10.40 -2.27 8.49
CA ASP A 311 -11.43 -2.78 9.40
C ASP A 311 -12.19 -1.62 10.04
N GLU A 312 -13.51 -1.67 9.96
CA GLU A 312 -14.40 -0.88 10.78
C GLU A 312 -14.83 -1.73 11.99
N MET A 313 -14.65 -1.21 13.19
CA MET A 313 -14.78 -1.99 14.41
C MET A 313 -15.44 -1.19 15.53
N ILE A 314 -16.00 -1.92 16.50
CA ILE A 314 -16.39 -1.36 17.80
C ILE A 314 -15.55 -2.02 18.88
N PHE A 315 -14.83 -1.18 19.63
CA PHE A 315 -14.13 -1.58 20.83
C PHE A 315 -15.00 -1.27 22.06
N LYS A 316 -15.20 -2.27 22.92
CA LYS A 316 -15.97 -2.14 24.15
C LYS A 316 -15.14 -2.58 25.34
N CYS A 317 -15.24 -1.84 26.45
CA CYS A 317 -14.66 -2.23 27.72
C CYS A 317 -15.24 -1.41 28.87
N SER A 318 -14.91 -1.79 30.10
CA SER A 318 -15.08 -0.94 31.26
C SER A 318 -13.74 -0.25 31.57
N HIS A 319 -13.75 1.07 31.77
CA HIS A 319 -12.54 1.85 32.09
C HIS A 319 -12.11 1.60 33.56
N THR A 320 -11.62 0.39 33.84
CA THR A 320 -11.24 -0.08 35.18
C THR A 320 -9.72 -0.04 35.44
N SER A 321 -8.94 0.25 34.41
CA SER A 321 -7.49 0.47 34.46
C SER A 321 -7.12 1.67 33.62
N GLU A 322 -5.93 2.23 33.80
CA GLU A 322 -5.39 3.21 32.88
C GLU A 322 -5.08 2.55 31.55
N ILE A 323 -5.59 3.12 30.43
CA ILE A 323 -5.43 2.58 29.09
C ILE A 323 -4.54 3.55 28.30
N ASP A 324 -3.23 3.39 28.46
CA ASP A 324 -2.22 4.35 28.00
C ASP A 324 -2.37 4.74 26.51
N TYR A 325 -2.79 3.83 25.66
CA TYR A 325 -2.90 4.11 24.23
C TYR A 325 -4.20 4.83 23.83
N PHE A 326 -5.29 4.73 24.62
CA PHE A 326 -6.56 5.44 24.39
C PHE A 326 -6.71 6.71 25.25
N LEU A 327 -6.26 6.62 26.48
CA LEU A 327 -6.55 7.58 27.56
C LEU A 327 -5.29 7.85 28.40
N PRO A 328 -4.16 8.27 27.78
CA PRO A 328 -2.92 8.47 28.50
C PRO A 328 -3.11 9.46 29.67
N GLY A 329 -2.72 9.03 30.86
CA GLY A 329 -2.79 9.82 32.08
C GLY A 329 -4.21 10.03 32.65
N ILE A 330 -5.22 9.33 32.15
CA ILE A 330 -6.59 9.40 32.69
C ILE A 330 -6.81 8.24 33.69
N PRO A 331 -7.03 8.53 34.97
CA PRO A 331 -7.30 7.51 35.96
C PRO A 331 -8.60 6.74 35.67
N PRO A 332 -8.71 5.46 36.09
CA PRO A 332 -9.88 4.66 35.92
C PRO A 332 -11.16 5.35 36.43
N THR A 333 -12.18 5.40 35.59
CA THR A 333 -13.49 5.99 35.94
C THR A 333 -14.55 4.96 36.30
N GLY A 334 -14.32 3.66 36.02
CA GLY A 334 -15.29 2.59 36.18
C GLY A 334 -16.44 2.63 35.17
N LYS A 335 -16.45 3.56 34.22
CA LYS A 335 -17.53 3.73 33.25
C LYS A 335 -17.34 2.80 32.04
N PRO A 336 -18.44 2.37 31.40
CA PRO A 336 -18.37 1.62 30.14
C PRO A 336 -17.94 2.53 28.99
N LEU A 337 -17.25 1.96 28.03
CA LEU A 337 -16.84 2.56 26.78
C LEU A 337 -17.31 1.71 25.60
N GLU A 338 -17.86 2.36 24.59
CA GLU A 338 -18.13 1.80 23.26
C GLU A 338 -17.54 2.75 22.22
N ILE A 339 -16.48 2.33 21.53
CA ILE A 339 -15.69 3.21 20.66
C ILE A 339 -15.76 2.67 19.23
N ALA A 340 -16.35 3.46 18.32
CA ALA A 340 -16.24 3.20 16.89
C ALA A 340 -14.84 3.57 16.41
N MET A 341 -14.20 2.66 15.68
CA MET A 341 -12.84 2.87 15.21
C MET A 341 -12.60 2.26 13.84
N VAL A 342 -11.62 2.82 13.14
CA VAL A 342 -11.12 2.27 11.89
C VAL A 342 -9.66 1.89 12.06
N GLY A 343 -9.34 0.65 11.74
CA GLY A 343 -7.96 0.16 11.64
C GLY A 343 -7.54 0.05 10.18
N ILE A 344 -6.39 0.61 9.83
CA ILE A 344 -5.74 0.42 8.53
C ILE A 344 -4.49 -0.40 8.76
N ILE A 345 -4.46 -1.62 8.26
CA ILE A 345 -3.41 -2.60 8.50
C ILE A 345 -2.69 -2.89 7.18
N ALA A 346 -1.46 -2.48 7.05
CA ALA A 346 -0.65 -2.74 5.86
C ALA A 346 0.20 -4.01 6.00
N PHE A 347 0.42 -4.66 4.86
CA PHE A 347 1.22 -5.89 4.77
C PHE A 347 2.31 -5.76 3.73
N ARG A 348 3.42 -6.44 3.97
CA ARG A 348 4.48 -6.68 3.00
C ARG A 348 4.78 -8.16 2.96
N GLY A 349 4.46 -8.80 1.82
CA GLY A 349 4.51 -10.24 1.71
C GLY A 349 3.65 -10.91 2.78
N ASP A 350 4.25 -11.77 3.59
CA ASP A 350 3.61 -12.51 4.67
C ASP A 350 3.81 -11.89 6.07
N LYS A 351 4.10 -10.59 6.14
CA LYS A 351 4.33 -9.84 7.37
C LYS A 351 3.46 -8.60 7.44
N LEU A 352 3.11 -8.18 8.65
CA LEU A 352 2.55 -6.85 8.88
C LEU A 352 3.66 -5.82 8.65
N PHE A 353 3.34 -4.84 7.82
CA PHE A 353 4.34 -3.91 7.31
C PHE A 353 4.07 -2.48 7.74
N PHE A 354 5.16 -1.72 7.88
CA PHE A 354 5.13 -0.35 8.32
C PHE A 354 6.20 0.45 7.60
N GLU A 355 5.87 1.09 6.48
CA GLU A 355 6.76 2.02 5.81
C GLU A 355 6.06 3.36 5.61
N TYR A 356 6.83 4.38 5.38
CA TYR A 356 6.60 5.82 5.19
C TYR A 356 5.17 6.36 4.95
N ALA A 357 4.19 5.51 4.61
CA ALA A 357 2.86 5.92 4.23
C ALA A 357 1.69 5.06 4.71
N PHE A 358 1.92 3.83 5.18
CA PHE A 358 0.85 2.92 5.57
C PHE A 358 1.18 2.31 6.93
N PHE A 359 0.21 2.33 7.83
CA PHE A 359 0.35 2.09 9.26
C PHE A 359 -0.61 0.98 9.69
N ILE A 360 -0.38 0.30 10.85
CA ILE A 360 -1.55 0.06 11.69
C ILE A 360 -1.88 1.43 12.23
N VAL A 361 -2.88 2.04 11.67
CA VAL A 361 -3.37 3.31 12.12
C VAL A 361 -4.76 3.10 12.66
N TRP A 362 -4.92 3.44 13.92
CA TRP A 362 -6.21 3.42 14.56
C TRP A 362 -6.77 4.83 14.58
N TYR A 363 -7.95 4.97 14.01
CA TYR A 363 -8.71 6.20 14.06
C TYR A 363 -9.94 6.00 14.91
N TRP A 364 -10.21 6.90 15.81
CA TRP A 364 -11.45 7.00 16.57
C TRP A 364 -11.74 8.45 16.92
N ASP A 365 -12.95 8.73 17.39
CA ASP A 365 -13.32 10.04 17.88
C ASP A 365 -13.01 10.16 19.37
N GLN A 366 -11.90 10.81 19.71
CA GLN A 366 -11.47 11.01 21.10
C GLN A 366 -12.47 11.86 21.89
N ALA A 367 -13.15 12.82 21.23
CA ALA A 367 -14.13 13.63 21.91
C ALA A 367 -15.32 12.79 22.40
N SER A 368 -15.83 11.88 21.57
CA SER A 368 -16.88 10.92 21.98
C SER A 368 -16.43 10.04 23.15
N VAL A 369 -15.18 9.62 23.20
CA VAL A 369 -14.63 8.84 24.34
C VAL A 369 -14.65 9.66 25.62
N LEU A 370 -14.19 10.91 25.57
CA LEU A 370 -14.18 11.80 26.73
C LEU A 370 -15.60 12.15 27.22
N VAL A 371 -16.56 12.27 26.31
CA VAL A 371 -18.00 12.47 26.67
C VAL A 371 -18.54 11.26 27.43
N GLN A 372 -18.29 10.03 26.94
CA GLN A 372 -18.72 8.81 27.61
C GLN A 372 -18.17 8.69 29.03
N LEU A 373 -16.95 9.14 29.25
CA LEU A 373 -16.32 9.18 30.57
C LEU A 373 -16.79 10.36 31.44
N GLY A 374 -17.55 11.32 30.87
CA GLY A 374 -17.96 12.54 31.55
C GLY A 374 -16.82 13.51 31.84
N LEU A 375 -15.73 13.42 31.07
CA LEU A 375 -14.58 14.30 31.12
C LEU A 375 -14.71 15.51 30.18
N LEU A 376 -15.64 15.41 29.21
CA LEU A 376 -16.01 16.48 28.29
C LEU A 376 -17.51 16.69 28.33
N ASP A 377 -17.94 17.93 28.58
CA ASP A 377 -19.34 18.33 28.49
C ASP A 377 -19.68 18.61 27.00
N PRO A 378 -20.58 17.85 26.36
CA PRO A 378 -20.96 18.07 24.97
C PRO A 378 -21.90 19.26 24.76
N THR A 379 -22.38 19.93 25.83
CA THR A 379 -23.30 21.06 25.73
C THR A 379 -22.69 22.17 24.86
N ASN A 380 -23.40 22.55 23.80
CA ASN A 380 -22.97 23.53 22.79
C ASN A 380 -21.74 23.11 21.93
N LEU A 381 -21.31 21.88 22.00
CA LEU A 381 -20.31 21.31 21.07
C LEU A 381 -20.99 20.39 20.05
N PRO A 382 -20.50 20.31 18.80
CA PRO A 382 -21.02 19.38 17.79
C PRO A 382 -20.45 17.98 17.99
N ILE A 383 -20.65 17.39 19.18
CA ILE A 383 -20.06 16.12 19.60
C ILE A 383 -21.16 15.21 20.13
N ALA A 384 -21.15 13.96 19.69
CA ALA A 384 -21.96 12.88 20.26
C ALA A 384 -21.11 12.00 21.19
N GLY A 385 -21.75 11.19 22.01
CA GLY A 385 -21.09 10.21 22.88
C GLY A 385 -21.15 8.79 22.32
N VAL A 386 -21.74 7.88 23.08
CA VAL A 386 -21.90 6.44 22.70
C VAL A 386 -22.75 6.24 21.45
N GLU A 387 -23.58 7.22 21.08
CA GLU A 387 -24.44 7.19 19.91
C GLU A 387 -23.65 7.01 18.62
N VAL A 388 -22.40 7.47 18.55
CA VAL A 388 -21.49 7.27 17.41
C VAL A 388 -21.32 5.76 17.12
N SER A 389 -20.98 4.98 18.14
CA SER A 389 -20.77 3.53 18.01
C SER A 389 -22.07 2.79 17.70
N ARG A 390 -23.17 3.20 18.32
CA ARG A 390 -24.50 2.62 18.07
C ARG A 390 -24.97 2.89 16.65
N LYS A 391 -24.67 4.08 16.11
CA LYS A 391 -24.99 4.45 14.72
C LYS A 391 -24.21 3.61 13.71
N VAL A 392 -22.96 3.25 14.00
CA VAL A 392 -22.16 2.34 13.16
C VAL A 392 -22.77 0.93 13.14
N LEU A 393 -23.21 0.44 14.30
CA LEU A 393 -23.81 -0.91 14.41
C LEU A 393 -25.23 -0.97 13.80
N ASP A 394 -26.02 0.07 13.98
CA ASP A 394 -27.40 0.13 13.50
C ASP A 394 -27.68 1.50 12.86
N PRO A 395 -27.29 1.69 11.59
CA PRO A 395 -27.42 2.95 10.90
C PRO A 395 -28.89 3.39 10.68
N PHE A 396 -29.83 2.45 10.71
CA PHE A 396 -31.26 2.72 10.52
C PHE A 396 -32.02 2.89 11.84
N GLY A 397 -31.59 2.23 12.90
CA GLY A 397 -32.20 2.33 14.22
C GLY A 397 -31.74 3.52 15.05
N GLN A 398 -30.72 4.24 14.61
CA GLN A 398 -30.22 5.44 15.27
C GLN A 398 -30.53 6.69 14.45
N PRO A 399 -31.06 7.79 15.08
CA PRO A 399 -31.40 9.00 14.35
C PRO A 399 -30.18 9.66 13.72
N SER A 400 -30.37 10.29 12.56
CA SER A 400 -29.36 11.11 11.89
C SER A 400 -29.61 12.60 12.18
N ASN A 401 -28.58 13.42 11.98
CA ASN A 401 -28.66 14.88 12.00
C ASN A 401 -29.05 15.51 13.36
N THR A 402 -28.94 14.75 14.47
CA THR A 402 -29.32 15.20 15.81
C THR A 402 -28.54 16.44 16.27
N LEU A 403 -27.34 16.67 15.74
CA LEU A 403 -26.49 17.83 16.03
C LEU A 403 -26.73 19.03 15.09
N LEU A 404 -27.53 18.85 14.03
CA LEU A 404 -27.87 19.92 13.09
C LEU A 404 -29.04 20.75 13.64
N LYS A 405 -28.74 21.85 14.33
CA LYS A 405 -29.78 22.73 14.93
C LYS A 405 -30.84 23.23 13.92
N ARG A 406 -30.46 23.37 12.65
CA ARG A 406 -31.33 23.83 11.56
C ARG A 406 -31.96 22.73 10.74
N TRP A 407 -31.85 21.46 11.16
CA TRP A 407 -32.34 20.31 10.39
C TRP A 407 -33.87 20.44 10.14
N SER A 408 -34.64 20.78 11.17
CA SER A 408 -36.08 20.95 11.07
C SER A 408 -36.51 22.12 10.19
N GLU A 409 -35.66 23.15 10.04
CA GLU A 409 -35.96 24.30 9.18
C GLU A 409 -35.96 23.94 7.69
N SER A 410 -35.31 22.86 7.31
CA SER A 410 -35.24 22.34 5.94
C SER A 410 -36.35 21.35 5.61
N GLU A 411 -37.21 21.00 6.57
CA GLU A 411 -38.29 20.05 6.34
C GLU A 411 -39.32 20.65 5.36
N GLY A 412 -39.62 19.90 4.29
CA GLY A 412 -40.54 20.33 3.24
C GLY A 412 -39.95 21.30 2.22
N LEU A 413 -38.69 21.72 2.31
CA LEU A 413 -38.04 22.48 1.25
C LEU A 413 -37.77 21.60 0.02
N SER A 414 -37.85 22.21 -1.17
CA SER A 414 -37.51 21.52 -2.41
C SER A 414 -36.05 21.07 -2.43
N ILE A 415 -35.83 19.83 -2.87
CA ILE A 415 -34.47 19.24 -3.08
C ILE A 415 -34.15 19.12 -4.57
N SER A 416 -35.02 19.62 -5.46
CA SER A 416 -34.83 19.62 -6.92
C SER A 416 -34.32 20.98 -7.40
#